data_26badf614aa3a2b08dd60bcaa0c408f1
#
_entry.id   26badf614aa3a2b08dd60bcaa0c408f1
#
_cell.length_a   1.000
_cell.length_b   1.000
_cell.length_c   1.000
_cell.angle_alpha   90.00
_cell.angle_beta   90.00
_cell.angle_gamma   90.00
#
_symmetry.space_group_name_H-M   'P 1'
#
loop_
_entity.id
_entity.type
_entity.pdbx_description
1 polymer ?
#
loop_
_entity_poly.entity_id
_entity_poly.type
_entity_poly.pdbx_seq_one_letter_code
_entity_poly.pdbx_strand_id
1 'polypeptide(L)'
;MTPIETVQQIYAAFGRGDVPAILAQLAEDVEWEYATAPNPVPWLQPLKGRSEVPKFFEALFSNIEITRFEVNKIFGDDVTVVDLVTLDFSARATGRKVQEIDEVHIWHFNAAGQVQRFRHRADTLLQAWSIGKA
;
A
#
# COMPACT_ATOMS: atom_id res chain seq x y z
N MET A 1 16.79 -13.39 0.71
CA MET A 1 16.18 -12.47 -0.29
C MET A 1 16.65 -11.05 -0.03
N THR A 2 16.82 -10.28 -1.09
CA THR A 2 17.05 -8.84 -0.97
C THR A 2 15.74 -8.14 -0.60
N PRO A 3 15.79 -6.93 -0.03
CA PRO A 3 14.57 -6.14 0.20
C PRO A 3 13.73 -5.94 -1.06
N ILE A 4 14.36 -5.69 -2.22
CA ILE A 4 13.63 -5.56 -3.49
C ILE A 4 12.87 -6.86 -3.82
N GLU A 5 13.52 -8.02 -3.68
CA GLU A 5 12.87 -9.31 -3.93
C GLU A 5 11.70 -9.54 -2.97
N THR A 6 11.84 -9.15 -1.70
CA THR A 6 10.75 -9.24 -0.72
C THR A 6 9.56 -8.39 -1.15
N VAL A 7 9.80 -7.15 -1.57
CA VAL A 7 8.73 -6.27 -2.06
C VAL A 7 8.06 -6.85 -3.31
N GLN A 8 8.84 -7.41 -4.24
CA GLN A 8 8.29 -8.06 -5.43
C GLN A 8 7.38 -9.24 -5.06
N GLN A 9 7.76 -10.04 -4.06
CA GLN A 9 6.92 -11.12 -3.56
C GLN A 9 5.65 -10.63 -2.88
N ILE A 10 5.72 -9.51 -2.15
CA ILE A 10 4.54 -8.88 -1.55
C ILE A 10 3.55 -8.47 -2.64
N TYR A 11 4.01 -7.83 -3.70
CA TYR A 11 3.11 -7.46 -4.81
C TYR A 11 2.55 -8.68 -5.55
N ALA A 12 3.33 -9.74 -5.71
CA ALA A 12 2.81 -10.98 -6.29
C ALA A 12 1.70 -11.58 -5.41
N ALA A 13 1.88 -11.57 -4.09
CA ALA A 13 0.86 -12.01 -3.15
C ALA A 13 -0.39 -11.11 -3.21
N PHE A 14 -0.20 -9.80 -3.31
CA PHE A 14 -1.29 -8.86 -3.48
C PHE A 14 -2.11 -9.16 -4.74
N GLY A 15 -1.45 -9.44 -5.85
CA GLY A 15 -2.11 -9.81 -7.10
C GLY A 15 -2.91 -11.12 -7.02
N ARG A 16 -2.57 -12.01 -6.09
CA ARG A 16 -3.31 -13.25 -5.82
C ARG A 16 -4.39 -13.09 -4.74
N GLY A 17 -4.47 -11.93 -4.09
CA GLY A 17 -5.33 -11.73 -2.94
C GLY A 17 -4.87 -12.48 -1.70
N ASP A 18 -3.58 -12.83 -1.62
CA ASP A 18 -3.01 -13.61 -0.53
C ASP A 18 -2.48 -12.72 0.59
N VAL A 19 -3.38 -12.18 1.40
CA VAL A 19 -3.03 -11.31 2.52
C VAL A 19 -2.14 -12.01 3.55
N PRO A 20 -2.38 -13.27 3.94
CA PRO A 20 -1.47 -13.96 4.87
C PRO A 20 -0.01 -14.00 4.39
N ALA A 21 0.24 -14.19 3.11
CA ALA A 21 1.60 -14.17 2.57
C ALA A 21 2.24 -12.78 2.67
N ILE A 22 1.47 -11.72 2.53
CA ILE A 22 1.94 -10.35 2.75
C ILE A 22 2.33 -10.15 4.22
N LEU A 23 1.43 -10.52 5.13
CA LEU A 23 1.66 -10.35 6.57
C LEU A 23 2.90 -11.11 7.05
N ALA A 24 3.20 -12.25 6.45
CA ALA A 24 4.38 -13.05 6.80
C ALA A 24 5.69 -12.30 6.57
N GLN A 25 5.71 -11.30 5.71
CA GLN A 25 6.90 -10.49 5.41
C GLN A 25 7.05 -9.26 6.32
N LEU A 26 6.06 -9.00 7.16
CA LEU A 26 6.03 -7.80 8.01
C LEU A 26 6.57 -8.11 9.41
N ALA A 27 7.25 -7.14 10.01
CA ALA A 27 7.62 -7.22 11.42
C ALA A 27 6.36 -7.22 12.29
N GLU A 28 6.43 -7.85 13.46
CA GLU A 28 5.30 -7.90 14.39
C GLU A 28 4.81 -6.51 14.79
N ASP A 29 5.74 -5.56 14.98
CA ASP A 29 5.50 -4.18 15.36
C ASP A 29 5.54 -3.21 14.19
N VAL A 30 5.25 -3.67 12.98
CA VAL A 30 5.28 -2.86 11.77
C VAL A 30 4.43 -1.59 11.93
N GLU A 31 4.94 -0.50 11.36
CA GLU A 31 4.20 0.76 11.25
C GLU A 31 3.71 0.93 9.81
N TRP A 32 2.39 0.86 9.63
CA TRP A 32 1.74 0.96 8.32
C TRP A 32 1.15 2.35 8.14
N GLU A 33 1.39 3.00 7.01
CA GLU A 33 1.02 4.40 6.77
C GLU A 33 1.62 5.33 7.82
N TYR A 34 2.89 5.11 8.14
CA TYR A 34 3.60 5.94 9.12
C TYR A 34 3.67 7.40 8.67
N ALA A 35 3.64 8.33 9.63
CA ALA A 35 3.78 9.78 9.42
C ALA A 35 2.75 10.36 8.42
N THR A 36 1.60 9.71 8.26
CA THR A 36 0.52 10.21 7.41
C THR A 36 -0.31 11.21 8.18
N ALA A 37 -0.53 12.39 7.58
CA ALA A 37 -1.40 13.41 8.17
C ALA A 37 -2.86 12.95 8.20
N PRO A 38 -3.69 13.47 9.11
CA PRO A 38 -5.12 13.19 9.11
C PRO A 38 -5.73 13.44 7.73
N ASN A 39 -6.50 12.47 7.25
CA ASN A 39 -7.11 12.52 5.93
C ASN A 39 -8.40 11.68 5.92
N PRO A 40 -9.33 11.93 4.98
CA PRO A 40 -10.62 11.25 4.96
C PRO A 40 -10.61 9.91 4.19
N VAL A 41 -9.45 9.44 3.69
CA VAL A 41 -9.39 8.23 2.87
C VAL A 41 -9.26 7.01 3.78
N PRO A 42 -10.24 6.07 3.80
CA PRO A 42 -10.24 4.97 4.76
C PRO A 42 -9.00 4.04 4.68
N TRP A 43 -8.41 3.87 3.51
CA TRP A 43 -7.24 3.00 3.33
C TRP A 43 -5.90 3.75 3.47
N LEU A 44 -5.91 5.02 3.90
CA LEU A 44 -4.69 5.80 4.16
C LEU A 44 -4.59 6.19 5.64
N GLN A 45 -4.99 5.29 6.53
CA GLN A 45 -4.96 5.54 7.97
C GLN A 45 -3.76 4.84 8.61
N PRO A 46 -3.07 5.49 9.55
CA PRO A 46 -1.96 4.86 10.27
C PRO A 46 -2.42 3.64 11.07
N LEU A 47 -1.68 2.54 10.94
CA LEU A 47 -1.89 1.32 11.69
C LEU A 47 -0.57 0.89 12.33
N LYS A 48 -0.63 0.32 13.51
CA LYS A 48 0.55 -0.20 14.20
C LYS A 48 0.36 -1.66 14.57
N GLY A 49 1.37 -2.46 14.20
CA GLY A 49 1.35 -3.89 14.46
C GLY A 49 0.81 -4.70 13.30
N ARG A 50 1.44 -5.84 13.07
CA ARG A 50 1.07 -6.75 11.97
C ARG A 50 -0.39 -7.20 12.04
N SER A 51 -0.92 -7.39 13.26
CA SER A 51 -2.32 -7.79 13.47
C SER A 51 -3.34 -6.73 13.03
N GLU A 52 -2.93 -5.48 12.90
CA GLU A 52 -3.80 -4.38 12.47
C GLU A 52 -3.80 -4.18 10.94
N VAL A 53 -2.77 -4.65 10.25
CA VAL A 53 -2.63 -4.42 8.80
C VAL A 53 -3.77 -5.00 7.97
N PRO A 54 -4.42 -6.12 8.33
CA PRO A 54 -5.61 -6.59 7.61
C PRO A 54 -6.70 -5.54 7.47
N LYS A 55 -6.80 -4.58 8.38
CA LYS A 55 -7.76 -3.47 8.28
C LYS A 55 -7.51 -2.59 7.06
N PHE A 56 -6.25 -2.44 6.65
CA PHE A 56 -5.92 -1.72 5.42
C PHE A 56 -6.52 -2.42 4.21
N PHE A 57 -6.31 -3.72 4.08
CA PHE A 57 -6.82 -4.49 2.94
C PHE A 57 -8.34 -4.52 2.92
N GLU A 58 -8.97 -4.65 4.08
CA GLU A 58 -10.42 -4.58 4.22
C GLU A 58 -10.95 -3.22 3.76
N ALA A 59 -10.35 -2.12 4.22
CA ALA A 59 -10.75 -0.78 3.82
C ALA A 59 -10.54 -0.56 2.31
N LEU A 60 -9.42 -1.05 1.77
CA LEU A 60 -9.11 -0.92 0.35
C LEU A 60 -10.15 -1.63 -0.51
N PHE A 61 -10.34 -2.94 -0.28
CA PHE A 61 -11.19 -3.76 -1.13
C PHE A 61 -12.69 -3.50 -0.95
N SER A 62 -13.12 -3.01 0.21
CA SER A 62 -14.52 -2.65 0.42
C SER A 62 -14.90 -1.31 -0.23
N ASN A 63 -13.93 -0.44 -0.47
CA ASN A 63 -14.18 0.91 -1.00
C ASN A 63 -13.89 1.05 -2.49
N ILE A 64 -12.93 0.29 -3.03
CA ILE A 64 -12.52 0.44 -4.43
C ILE A 64 -12.36 -0.92 -5.12
N GLU A 65 -12.52 -0.89 -6.45
CA GLU A 65 -12.20 -2.00 -7.33
C GLU A 65 -11.00 -1.61 -8.18
N ILE A 66 -9.86 -2.26 -7.95
CA ILE A 66 -8.64 -2.02 -8.71
C ILE A 66 -8.73 -2.82 -10.00
N THR A 67 -8.62 -2.13 -11.15
CA THR A 67 -8.69 -2.74 -12.48
C THR A 67 -7.33 -2.83 -13.15
N ARG A 68 -6.35 -2.07 -12.68
CA ARG A 68 -4.97 -2.10 -13.16
C ARG A 68 -4.04 -1.77 -12.01
N PHE A 69 -2.97 -2.55 -11.89
CA PHE A 69 -1.92 -2.31 -10.90
C PHE A 69 -0.57 -2.70 -11.51
N GLU A 70 0.28 -1.73 -11.76
CA GLU A 70 1.57 -1.94 -12.39
C GLU A 70 2.67 -1.29 -11.58
N VAL A 71 3.69 -2.06 -11.23
CA VAL A 71 4.92 -1.53 -10.64
C VAL A 71 5.81 -1.09 -11.80
N ASN A 72 5.88 0.22 -12.03
CA ASN A 72 6.61 0.80 -13.15
C ASN A 72 8.12 0.81 -12.90
N LYS A 73 8.53 1.01 -11.65
CA LYS A 73 9.93 1.05 -11.27
C LYS A 73 10.06 0.68 -9.80
N ILE A 74 11.11 -0.06 -9.48
CA ILE A 74 11.46 -0.41 -8.10
C ILE A 74 12.95 -0.24 -7.94
N PHE A 75 13.37 0.41 -6.85
CA PHE A 75 14.77 0.67 -6.56
C PHE A 75 14.97 0.83 -5.05
N GLY A 76 16.20 0.70 -4.60
CA GLY A 76 16.51 0.86 -3.19
C GLY A 76 17.83 0.23 -2.81
N ASP A 77 18.04 0.14 -1.50
CA ASP A 77 19.23 -0.45 -0.89
C ASP A 77 18.81 -1.55 0.10
N ASP A 78 19.69 -1.89 1.04
CA ASP A 78 19.46 -2.99 1.98
C ASP A 78 18.42 -2.65 3.08
N VAL A 79 18.04 -1.38 3.23
CA VAL A 79 17.14 -0.94 4.29
C VAL A 79 15.92 -0.19 3.78
N THR A 80 15.96 0.38 2.58
CA THR A 80 14.84 1.15 2.02
C THR A 80 14.59 0.77 0.58
N VAL A 81 13.32 0.48 0.26
CA VAL A 81 12.86 0.24 -1.11
C VAL A 81 11.78 1.25 -1.44
N VAL A 82 11.89 1.84 -2.63
CA VAL A 82 10.91 2.78 -3.16
C VAL A 82 10.43 2.23 -4.51
N ASP A 83 9.13 2.29 -4.72
CA ASP A 83 8.58 1.92 -6.03
C ASP A 83 7.53 2.90 -6.50
N LEU A 84 7.36 2.93 -7.82
CA LEU A 84 6.40 3.77 -8.52
C LEU A 84 5.34 2.86 -9.11
N VAL A 85 4.10 3.08 -8.70
CA VAL A 85 2.97 2.24 -9.09
C VAL A 85 1.95 3.07 -9.86
N THR A 86 1.52 2.56 -11.00
CA THR A 86 0.36 3.11 -11.71
C THR A 86 -0.82 2.21 -11.46
N LEU A 87 -1.91 2.78 -10.96
CA LEU A 87 -3.12 2.02 -10.72
C LEU A 87 -4.35 2.74 -11.29
N ASP A 88 -5.29 1.92 -11.76
CA ASP A 88 -6.62 2.35 -12.15
C ASP A 88 -7.61 1.69 -11.20
N PHE A 89 -8.55 2.47 -10.69
CA PHE A 89 -9.62 1.93 -9.85
C PHE A 89 -10.92 2.68 -10.02
N SER A 90 -12.00 2.04 -9.61
CA SER A 90 -13.33 2.65 -9.47
C SER A 90 -13.72 2.66 -8.01
N ALA A 91 -14.26 3.77 -7.52
CA ALA A 91 -14.83 3.83 -6.18
C ALA A 91 -16.22 3.19 -6.19
N ARG A 92 -16.47 2.26 -5.27
CA ARG A 92 -17.75 1.50 -5.26
C ARG A 92 -18.94 2.39 -4.94
N ALA A 93 -18.78 3.34 -4.02
CA ALA A 93 -19.90 4.19 -3.57
C ALA A 93 -20.33 5.23 -4.61
N THR A 94 -19.40 5.76 -5.40
CA THR A 94 -19.67 6.86 -6.34
C THR A 94 -19.63 6.45 -7.80
N GLY A 95 -18.97 5.33 -8.11
CA GLY A 95 -18.68 4.91 -9.48
C GLY A 95 -17.60 5.74 -10.17
N ARG A 96 -16.97 6.69 -9.46
CA ARG A 96 -15.90 7.52 -10.04
C ARG A 96 -14.67 6.68 -10.32
N LYS A 97 -14.06 6.95 -11.47
CA LYS A 97 -12.85 6.24 -11.94
C LYS A 97 -11.64 7.13 -11.74
N VAL A 98 -10.55 6.51 -11.27
CA VAL A 98 -9.28 7.18 -11.01
C VAL A 98 -8.17 6.43 -11.73
N GLN A 99 -7.29 7.17 -12.37
CA GLN A 99 -5.96 6.69 -12.76
C GLN A 99 -4.93 7.50 -12.00
N GLU A 100 -4.12 6.82 -11.19
CA GLU A 100 -3.00 7.46 -10.51
C GLU A 100 -1.71 6.91 -11.11
N ILE A 101 -0.91 7.80 -11.69
CA ILE A 101 0.36 7.46 -12.33
C ILE A 101 1.47 7.78 -11.34
N ASP A 102 2.38 6.82 -11.15
CA ASP A 102 3.54 6.96 -10.26
C ASP A 102 3.19 7.29 -8.80
N GLU A 103 2.19 6.60 -8.27
CA GLU A 103 1.98 6.57 -6.82
C GLU A 103 3.23 5.98 -6.18
N VAL A 104 3.77 6.66 -5.16
CA VAL A 104 5.02 6.24 -4.52
C VAL A 104 4.72 5.35 -3.33
N HIS A 105 5.38 4.19 -3.27
CA HIS A 105 5.35 3.31 -2.11
C HIS A 105 6.75 3.25 -1.49
N ILE A 106 6.82 3.41 -0.16
CA ILE A 106 8.09 3.44 0.58
C ILE A 106 8.08 2.30 1.60
N TRP A 107 9.09 1.45 1.54
CA TRP A 107 9.27 0.29 2.41
C TRP A 107 10.57 0.43 3.17
N HIS A 108 10.52 0.30 4.50
CA HIS A 108 11.71 0.26 5.34
C HIS A 108 11.85 -1.10 5.98
N PHE A 109 13.07 -1.64 5.96
CA PHE A 109 13.36 -2.99 6.45
C PHE A 109 14.19 -2.94 7.74
N ASN A 110 13.93 -3.87 8.65
CA ASN A 110 14.75 -4.08 9.83
C ASN A 110 15.94 -5.01 9.55
N ALA A 111 16.79 -5.21 10.56
CA ALA A 111 17.97 -6.06 10.42
C ALA A 111 17.63 -7.54 10.16
N ALA A 112 16.43 -7.98 10.51
CA ALA A 112 15.96 -9.35 10.25
C ALA A 112 15.41 -9.53 8.82
N GLY A 113 15.42 -8.47 8.00
CA GLY A 113 14.89 -8.54 6.63
C GLY A 113 13.38 -8.47 6.53
N GLN A 114 12.71 -8.01 7.57
CA GLN A 114 11.27 -7.84 7.59
C GLN A 114 10.91 -6.37 7.34
N VAL A 115 9.74 -6.14 6.75
CA VAL A 115 9.21 -4.78 6.59
C VAL A 115 8.89 -4.20 7.96
N GLN A 116 9.58 -3.13 8.33
CA GLN A 116 9.40 -2.43 9.61
C GLN A 116 8.44 -1.26 9.48
N ARG A 117 8.45 -0.54 8.35
CA ARG A 117 7.54 0.58 8.08
C ARG A 117 7.17 0.59 6.60
N PHE A 118 5.95 0.99 6.33
CA PHE A 118 5.44 1.15 4.98
C PHE A 118 4.54 2.37 4.91
N ARG A 119 4.56 3.07 3.77
CA ARG A 119 3.56 4.08 3.48
C ARG A 119 3.37 4.30 1.99
N HIS A 120 2.16 4.76 1.64
CA HIS A 120 1.88 5.35 0.35
C HIS A 120 2.20 6.86 0.39
N ARG A 121 2.73 7.38 -0.71
CA ARG A 121 2.70 8.80 -1.05
C ARG A 121 1.78 8.94 -2.26
N ALA A 122 0.50 8.95 -1.96
CA ALA A 122 -0.56 8.99 -2.95
C ALA A 122 -1.03 10.41 -3.21
N ASP A 123 -1.73 10.60 -4.32
CA ASP A 123 -2.53 11.80 -4.55
C ASP A 123 -3.79 11.71 -3.67
N THR A 124 -3.67 12.14 -2.43
CA THR A 124 -4.72 12.02 -1.43
C THR A 124 -5.99 12.78 -1.82
N LEU A 125 -5.83 13.95 -2.44
CA LEU A 125 -6.97 14.74 -2.89
C LEU A 125 -7.77 13.99 -3.97
N LEU A 126 -7.07 13.39 -4.94
CA LEU A 126 -7.71 12.61 -5.99
C LEU A 126 -8.42 11.38 -5.42
N GLN A 127 -7.78 10.68 -4.49
CA GLN A 127 -8.40 9.51 -3.85
C GLN A 127 -9.60 9.90 -2.99
N ALA A 128 -9.51 11.00 -2.24
CA ALA A 128 -10.65 11.53 -1.49
C ALA A 128 -11.82 11.92 -2.40
N TRP A 129 -11.51 12.56 -3.54
CA TRP A 129 -12.53 12.90 -4.53
C TRP A 129 -13.26 11.64 -5.04
N SER A 130 -12.54 10.56 -5.25
CA SER A 130 -13.15 9.32 -5.79
C SER A 130 -14.29 8.80 -4.92
N ILE A 131 -14.19 8.96 -3.61
CA ILE A 131 -15.20 8.49 -2.64
C ILE A 131 -16.15 9.61 -2.16
N GLY A 132 -16.13 10.77 -2.80
CA GLY A 132 -17.02 11.88 -2.45
C GLY A 132 -16.59 12.67 -1.22
N LYS A 133 -15.31 12.62 -0.84
CA LYS A 133 -14.76 13.32 0.34
C LYS A 133 -13.94 14.56 -0.01
N ALA A 134 -13.89 14.92 -1.27
CA ALA A 134 -13.24 16.14 -1.75
C ALA A 134 -13.94 16.66 -3.01
#